data_c1b12a717796a926c696111d7cae8370
#
_entry.id   c1b12a717796a926c696111d7cae8370
#
_cell.length_a   1.000
_cell.length_b   1.000
_cell.length_c   1.000
_cell.angle_alpha   90.00
_cell.angle_beta   90.00
_cell.angle_gamma   90.00
#
_symmetry.space_group_name_H-M   'P 1'
#
loop_
_entity.id
_entity.type
_entity.pdbx_description
1 polymer ?
#
loop_
_entity_poly.entity_id
_entity_poly.type
_entity_poly.pdbx_seq_one_letter_code
_entity_poly.pdbx_strand_id
1 'polypeptide(L)'
;SGAESIAQDKELTKELLHAAGVSVPMGHVVDNPDDAWRVAQSLGKSVVVKPKDGNQGKGVAVNIHLEEQVRMAFSVAQQYGSKVIVERYMPGQDFRLLVVGDALVAAARRDPPQVIGDGVHSIKDLVDQINLDPLRGDGHATALTKIRLDEIALATLVKQNLTIDSIPIQGARVVLRNNANLSTGGSATDVTEDVHPDLAASAVTAAKMVGLDICGVDVVCEDIYRPFEDQGGGVVEVNAAPGLRMH
;
A
#
# COMPACT_ATOMS: atom_id res chain seq x y z
N SER A 1 -0.72 25.55 0.72
CA SER A 1 -0.58 25.96 -0.68
C SER A 1 -1.53 25.19 -1.59
N GLY A 2 -1.71 25.66 -2.83
CA GLY A 2 -2.53 24.94 -3.82
C GLY A 2 -2.01 23.54 -4.14
N ALA A 3 -0.68 23.37 -4.17
CA ALA A 3 -0.04 22.08 -4.43
C ALA A 3 -0.32 21.08 -3.29
N GLU A 4 -0.30 21.51 -2.06
CA GLU A 4 -0.61 20.66 -0.90
C GLU A 4 -2.08 20.25 -0.91
N SER A 5 -3.00 21.18 -1.26
CA SER A 5 -4.42 20.88 -1.40
C SER A 5 -4.67 19.83 -2.48
N ILE A 6 -3.98 19.93 -3.63
CA ILE A 6 -4.07 18.95 -4.72
C ILE A 6 -3.61 17.58 -4.23
N ALA A 7 -2.47 17.51 -3.54
CA ALA A 7 -1.93 16.25 -3.04
C ALA A 7 -2.85 15.58 -2.00
N GLN A 8 -3.60 16.37 -1.23
CA GLN A 8 -4.56 15.86 -0.25
C GLN A 8 -5.86 15.38 -0.88
N ASP A 9 -6.26 15.91 -2.03
CA ASP A 9 -7.42 15.45 -2.79
C ASP A 9 -7.02 14.28 -3.67
N LYS A 10 -7.24 13.07 -3.17
CA LYS A 10 -6.82 11.83 -3.85
C LYS A 10 -7.47 11.63 -5.22
N GLU A 11 -8.75 12.00 -5.36
CA GLU A 11 -9.45 11.82 -6.63
C GLU A 11 -8.93 12.81 -7.69
N LEU A 12 -8.74 14.07 -7.30
CA LEU A 12 -8.17 15.07 -8.19
C LEU A 12 -6.74 14.69 -8.60
N THR A 13 -5.93 14.21 -7.66
CA THR A 13 -4.57 13.77 -7.94
C THR A 13 -4.57 12.63 -8.96
N LYS A 14 -5.43 11.62 -8.80
CA LYS A 14 -5.55 10.51 -9.77
C LYS A 14 -5.92 11.02 -11.16
N GLU A 15 -6.88 11.93 -11.26
CA GLU A 15 -7.31 12.50 -12.53
C GLU A 15 -6.17 13.23 -13.22
N LEU A 16 -5.42 14.06 -12.50
CA LEU A 16 -4.28 14.78 -13.03
C LEU A 16 -3.18 13.83 -13.52
N LEU A 17 -2.84 12.83 -12.72
CA LEU A 17 -1.82 11.86 -13.08
C LEU A 17 -2.23 11.04 -14.30
N HIS A 18 -3.47 10.57 -14.33
CA HIS A 18 -4.01 9.83 -15.47
C HIS A 18 -3.96 10.67 -16.76
N ALA A 19 -4.36 11.93 -16.67
CA ALA A 19 -4.30 12.86 -17.81
C ALA A 19 -2.87 13.09 -18.32
N ALA A 20 -1.89 12.99 -17.43
CA ALA A 20 -0.46 13.12 -17.77
C ALA A 20 0.16 11.81 -18.26
N GLY A 21 -0.63 10.75 -18.38
CA GLY A 21 -0.14 9.43 -18.83
C GLY A 21 0.54 8.59 -17.76
N VAL A 22 0.41 8.95 -16.48
CA VAL A 22 0.94 8.18 -15.37
C VAL A 22 -0.05 7.08 -14.99
N SER A 23 0.43 5.84 -14.87
CA SER A 23 -0.41 4.72 -14.43
C SER A 23 -0.87 4.93 -12.99
N VAL A 24 -2.16 4.83 -12.76
CA VAL A 24 -2.81 4.99 -11.44
C VAL A 24 -3.91 3.93 -11.27
N PRO A 25 -4.33 3.61 -10.02
CA PRO A 25 -5.43 2.69 -9.80
C PRO A 25 -6.76 3.36 -10.15
N MET A 26 -7.20 3.18 -11.40
CA MET A 26 -8.46 3.75 -11.87
C MET A 26 -9.64 3.08 -11.18
N GLY A 27 -10.63 3.89 -10.81
CA GLY A 27 -11.82 3.42 -10.16
C GLY A 27 -12.95 4.42 -10.18
N HIS A 28 -14.09 4.00 -9.66
CA HIS A 28 -15.32 4.79 -9.65
C HIS A 28 -16.08 4.63 -8.35
N VAL A 29 -16.74 5.71 -7.91
CA VAL A 29 -17.71 5.65 -6.82
C VAL A 29 -18.95 4.93 -7.34
N VAL A 30 -19.46 4.00 -6.53
CA VAL A 30 -20.63 3.19 -6.86
C VAL A 30 -21.70 3.32 -5.78
N ASP A 31 -22.97 3.18 -6.18
CA ASP A 31 -24.10 3.47 -5.30
C ASP A 31 -24.81 2.21 -4.78
N ASN A 32 -24.64 1.08 -5.44
CA ASN A 32 -25.31 -0.15 -5.09
C ASN A 32 -24.53 -1.37 -5.60
N PRO A 33 -24.88 -2.61 -5.18
CA PRO A 33 -24.15 -3.79 -5.61
C PRO A 33 -24.14 -4.02 -7.12
N ASP A 34 -25.24 -3.69 -7.82
CA ASP A 34 -25.31 -3.83 -9.28
C ASP A 34 -24.32 -2.91 -9.99
N ASP A 35 -24.22 -1.68 -9.51
CA ASP A 35 -23.28 -0.70 -10.02
C ASP A 35 -21.82 -1.12 -9.74
N ALA A 36 -21.57 -1.65 -8.55
CA ALA A 36 -20.26 -2.18 -8.18
C ALA A 36 -19.82 -3.31 -9.12
N TRP A 37 -20.72 -4.24 -9.41
CA TRP A 37 -20.42 -5.35 -10.32
C TRP A 37 -20.20 -4.85 -11.75
N ARG A 38 -21.03 -3.93 -12.22
CA ARG A 38 -20.86 -3.31 -13.56
C ARG A 38 -19.49 -2.65 -13.70
N VAL A 39 -19.06 -1.88 -12.71
CA VAL A 39 -17.75 -1.25 -12.73
C VAL A 39 -16.62 -2.28 -12.68
N ALA A 40 -16.74 -3.28 -11.83
CA ALA A 40 -15.75 -4.36 -11.73
C ALA A 40 -15.56 -5.08 -13.09
N GLN A 41 -16.64 -5.35 -13.79
CA GLN A 41 -16.58 -5.95 -15.13
C GLN A 41 -15.87 -5.01 -16.13
N SER A 42 -16.15 -3.71 -16.06
CA SER A 42 -15.54 -2.74 -16.97
C SER A 42 -14.04 -2.60 -16.76
N LEU A 43 -13.54 -2.80 -15.54
CA LEU A 43 -12.12 -2.78 -15.22
C LEU A 43 -11.38 -4.04 -15.66
N GLY A 44 -12.11 -5.13 -15.93
CA GLY A 44 -11.64 -6.29 -16.69
C GLY A 44 -10.84 -7.34 -15.92
N LYS A 45 -10.29 -7.02 -14.75
CA LYS A 45 -9.48 -7.93 -13.94
C LYS A 45 -9.92 -7.85 -12.48
N SER A 46 -9.06 -8.29 -11.58
CA SER A 46 -9.32 -8.17 -10.15
C SER A 46 -9.44 -6.70 -9.73
N VAL A 47 -10.28 -6.48 -8.74
CA VAL A 47 -10.57 -5.14 -8.23
C VAL A 47 -10.37 -5.06 -6.72
N VAL A 48 -10.34 -3.82 -6.25
CA VAL A 48 -10.42 -3.46 -4.84
C VAL A 48 -11.77 -2.77 -4.64
N VAL A 49 -12.49 -3.16 -3.59
CA VAL A 49 -13.73 -2.50 -3.18
C VAL A 49 -13.51 -1.97 -1.78
N LYS A 50 -13.73 -0.68 -1.58
CA LYS A 50 -13.42 -0.03 -0.30
C LYS A 50 -14.31 1.18 -0.03
N PRO A 51 -14.45 1.59 1.25
CA PRO A 51 -15.04 2.87 1.57
C PRO A 51 -14.14 3.99 1.01
N LYS A 52 -14.74 5.03 0.45
CA LYS A 52 -13.98 6.17 -0.09
C LYS A 52 -13.16 6.87 0.98
N ASP A 53 -13.75 7.08 2.16
CA ASP A 53 -13.15 7.82 3.27
C ASP A 53 -12.85 6.91 4.47
N GLY A 54 -12.66 5.61 4.23
CA GLY A 54 -12.42 4.65 5.29
C GLY A 54 -11.03 4.76 5.89
N ASN A 55 -10.92 4.37 7.17
CA ASN A 55 -9.68 4.37 7.93
C ASN A 55 -9.23 2.96 8.27
N GLN A 56 -7.92 2.76 8.34
CA GLN A 56 -7.29 1.54 8.87
C GLN A 56 -7.65 0.24 8.13
N GLY A 57 -7.99 0.35 6.85
CA GLY A 57 -8.31 -0.82 6.04
C GLY A 57 -9.64 -1.50 6.36
N LYS A 58 -10.49 -0.87 7.18
CA LYS A 58 -11.82 -1.42 7.50
C LYS A 58 -12.73 -1.37 6.29
N GLY A 59 -13.41 -2.47 6.02
CA GLY A 59 -14.34 -2.59 4.90
C GLY A 59 -13.65 -2.69 3.54
N VAL A 60 -12.36 -2.96 3.50
CA VAL A 60 -11.57 -3.07 2.25
C VAL A 60 -11.48 -4.54 1.85
N ALA A 61 -11.87 -4.84 0.60
CA ALA A 61 -11.65 -6.13 -0.03
C ALA A 61 -10.71 -5.95 -1.21
N VAL A 62 -9.65 -6.74 -1.27
CA VAL A 62 -8.62 -6.63 -2.30
C VAL A 62 -8.55 -7.89 -3.15
N ASN A 63 -8.16 -7.73 -4.41
CA ASN A 63 -7.91 -8.83 -5.33
C ASN A 63 -9.13 -9.77 -5.46
N ILE A 64 -10.30 -9.20 -5.68
CA ILE A 64 -11.55 -9.95 -5.89
C ILE A 64 -12.02 -9.79 -7.33
N HIS A 65 -12.67 -10.83 -7.87
CA HIS A 65 -13.11 -10.83 -9.27
C HIS A 65 -14.46 -11.51 -9.51
N LEU A 66 -14.95 -12.30 -8.56
CA LEU A 66 -16.23 -12.98 -8.71
C LEU A 66 -17.38 -12.05 -8.35
N GLU A 67 -18.51 -12.20 -9.05
CA GLU A 67 -19.69 -11.37 -8.81
C GLU A 67 -20.11 -11.39 -7.34
N GLU A 68 -20.18 -12.56 -6.74
CA GLU A 68 -20.56 -12.73 -5.33
C GLU A 68 -19.62 -11.97 -4.39
N GLN A 69 -18.32 -12.03 -4.67
CA GLN A 69 -17.32 -11.33 -3.87
C GLN A 69 -17.49 -9.82 -3.95
N VAL A 70 -17.71 -9.30 -5.17
CA VAL A 70 -17.87 -7.86 -5.38
C VAL A 70 -19.13 -7.34 -4.70
N ARG A 71 -20.25 -8.05 -4.83
CA ARG A 71 -21.52 -7.68 -4.21
C ARG A 71 -21.42 -7.69 -2.67
N MET A 72 -20.81 -8.72 -2.12
CA MET A 72 -20.58 -8.82 -0.67
C MET A 72 -19.65 -7.71 -0.20
N ALA A 73 -18.58 -7.46 -0.94
CA ALA A 73 -17.60 -6.42 -0.60
C ALA A 73 -18.24 -5.02 -0.58
N PHE A 74 -19.16 -4.73 -1.51
CA PHE A 74 -19.93 -3.49 -1.49
C PHE A 74 -20.72 -3.36 -0.18
N SER A 75 -21.45 -4.39 0.21
CA SER A 75 -22.27 -4.38 1.41
C SER A 75 -21.42 -4.18 2.68
N VAL A 76 -20.25 -4.80 2.75
CA VAL A 76 -19.33 -4.62 3.87
C VAL A 76 -18.76 -3.21 3.88
N ALA A 77 -18.28 -2.71 2.74
CA ALA A 77 -17.67 -1.38 2.63
C ALA A 77 -18.68 -0.28 3.01
N GLN A 78 -19.96 -0.44 2.64
CA GLN A 78 -21.02 0.50 2.95
C GLN A 78 -21.24 0.71 4.45
N GLN A 79 -20.90 -0.28 5.27
CA GLN A 79 -20.99 -0.20 6.72
C GLN A 79 -19.94 0.74 7.34
N TYR A 80 -18.85 1.00 6.62
CA TYR A 80 -17.72 1.78 7.12
C TYR A 80 -17.54 3.15 6.46
N GLY A 81 -18.39 3.50 5.50
CA GLY A 81 -18.31 4.79 4.84
C GLY A 81 -19.58 5.10 4.05
N SER A 82 -19.83 6.38 3.80
CA SER A 82 -21.01 6.83 3.07
C SER A 82 -20.92 6.54 1.56
N LYS A 83 -19.71 6.44 1.04
CA LYS A 83 -19.45 6.15 -0.37
C LYS A 83 -18.51 4.97 -0.50
N VAL A 84 -18.73 4.17 -1.54
CA VAL A 84 -17.91 2.99 -1.87
C VAL A 84 -17.24 3.21 -3.21
N ILE A 85 -15.96 2.84 -3.30
CA ILE A 85 -15.17 2.89 -4.53
C ILE A 85 -14.84 1.47 -4.97
N VAL A 86 -14.96 1.24 -6.27
CA VAL A 86 -14.41 0.06 -6.96
C VAL A 86 -13.27 0.53 -7.83
N GLU A 87 -12.09 0.00 -7.61
CA GLU A 87 -10.90 0.39 -8.39
C GLU A 87 -10.11 -0.82 -8.86
N ARG A 88 -9.29 -0.63 -9.87
CA ARG A 88 -8.40 -1.66 -10.40
C ARG A 88 -7.44 -2.12 -9.30
N TYR A 89 -7.31 -3.43 -9.13
CA TYR A 89 -6.27 -3.99 -8.27
C TYR A 89 -4.90 -3.87 -8.96
N MET A 90 -3.90 -3.36 -8.23
CA MET A 90 -2.53 -3.32 -8.69
C MET A 90 -1.71 -4.34 -7.90
N PRO A 91 -1.23 -5.42 -8.56
CA PRO A 91 -0.42 -6.42 -7.88
C PRO A 91 0.99 -5.91 -7.60
N GLY A 92 1.60 -6.44 -6.54
CA GLY A 92 3.00 -6.18 -6.26
C GLY A 92 3.26 -5.69 -4.85
N GLN A 93 4.43 -5.10 -4.71
CA GLN A 93 4.95 -4.59 -3.46
C GLN A 93 4.85 -3.07 -3.41
N ASP A 94 4.88 -2.52 -2.20
CA ASP A 94 4.87 -1.09 -1.98
C ASP A 94 6.28 -0.52 -2.02
N PHE A 95 6.43 0.59 -2.77
CA PHE A 95 7.69 1.33 -2.83
C PHE A 95 7.42 2.79 -2.55
N ARG A 96 8.35 3.45 -1.88
CA ARG A 96 8.34 4.90 -1.75
C ARG A 96 9.53 5.48 -2.51
N LEU A 97 9.22 6.42 -3.41
CA LEU A 97 10.20 7.11 -4.23
C LEU A 97 10.28 8.56 -3.77
N LEU A 98 11.49 9.03 -3.44
CA LEU A 98 11.70 10.42 -3.08
C LEU A 98 12.13 11.20 -4.30
N VAL A 99 11.34 12.20 -4.64
CA VAL A 99 11.61 13.13 -5.75
C VAL A 99 11.95 14.49 -5.18
N VAL A 100 13.07 15.05 -5.62
CA VAL A 100 13.49 16.41 -5.30
C VAL A 100 13.73 17.14 -6.60
N GLY A 101 12.95 18.20 -6.85
CA GLY A 101 12.98 18.90 -8.13
C GLY A 101 12.64 17.96 -9.28
N ASP A 102 13.54 17.82 -10.22
CA ASP A 102 13.40 17.00 -11.42
C ASP A 102 14.04 15.61 -11.31
N ALA A 103 14.45 15.20 -10.13
CA ALA A 103 15.23 13.99 -9.98
C ALA A 103 14.65 13.04 -8.92
N LEU A 104 14.65 11.75 -9.24
CA LEU A 104 14.51 10.70 -8.24
C LEU A 104 15.83 10.60 -7.48
N VAL A 105 15.80 10.82 -6.16
CA VAL A 105 17.02 10.82 -5.33
C VAL A 105 17.12 9.60 -4.43
N ALA A 106 16.02 8.93 -4.12
CA ALA A 106 16.03 7.71 -3.32
C ALA A 106 14.78 6.90 -3.56
N ALA A 107 14.87 5.59 -3.39
CA ALA A 107 13.75 4.68 -3.44
C ALA A 107 13.91 3.56 -2.43
N ALA A 108 12.81 3.19 -1.77
CA ALA A 108 12.77 2.10 -0.82
C ALA A 108 11.60 1.18 -1.10
N ARG A 109 11.85 -0.13 -1.01
CA ARG A 109 10.78 -1.11 -0.92
C ARG A 109 10.29 -1.13 0.52
N ARG A 110 8.99 -1.04 0.71
CA ARG A 110 8.35 -1.15 2.01
C ARG A 110 7.73 -2.53 2.17
N ASP A 111 8.07 -3.21 3.25
CA ASP A 111 7.48 -4.50 3.59
C ASP A 111 6.57 -4.36 4.81
N PRO A 112 5.39 -5.01 4.82
CA PRO A 112 4.54 -5.02 6.00
C PRO A 112 5.25 -5.72 7.16
N PRO A 113 4.81 -5.47 8.41
CA PRO A 113 5.32 -6.23 9.54
C PRO A 113 5.02 -7.71 9.32
N GLN A 114 6.05 -8.54 9.46
CA GLN A 114 5.98 -9.96 9.16
C GLN A 114 7.03 -10.73 9.95
N VAL A 115 6.81 -12.02 10.08
CA VAL A 115 7.82 -12.95 10.58
C VAL A 115 8.07 -14.04 9.56
N ILE A 116 9.27 -14.61 9.59
CA ILE A 116 9.63 -15.77 8.77
C ILE A 116 9.75 -16.96 9.71
N GLY A 117 8.98 -18.00 9.44
CA GLY A 117 9.00 -19.20 10.26
C GLY A 117 10.37 -19.90 10.27
N ASP A 118 10.71 -20.47 11.38
CA ASP A 118 11.93 -21.30 11.56
C ASP A 118 11.61 -22.76 11.94
N GLY A 119 10.32 -23.09 12.05
CA GLY A 119 9.87 -24.43 12.44
C GLY A 119 10.04 -24.74 13.92
N VAL A 120 10.51 -23.80 14.72
CA VAL A 120 10.84 -23.99 16.15
C VAL A 120 10.12 -23.00 17.06
N HIS A 121 10.17 -21.71 16.71
CA HIS A 121 9.64 -20.64 17.56
C HIS A 121 8.21 -20.27 17.19
N SER A 122 7.45 -19.86 18.20
CA SER A 122 6.10 -19.31 17.98
C SER A 122 6.17 -17.95 17.30
N ILE A 123 5.05 -17.52 16.70
CA ILE A 123 4.95 -16.18 16.10
C ILE A 123 5.28 -15.11 17.13
N LYS A 124 4.79 -15.24 18.37
CA LYS A 124 5.11 -14.30 19.44
C LYS A 124 6.61 -14.20 19.68
N ASP A 125 7.29 -15.35 19.79
CA ASP A 125 8.74 -15.37 20.02
C ASP A 125 9.51 -14.78 18.84
N LEU A 126 9.08 -15.06 17.61
CA LEU A 126 9.69 -14.48 16.41
C LEU A 126 9.54 -12.96 16.37
N VAL A 127 8.39 -12.44 16.77
CA VAL A 127 8.16 -10.99 16.89
C VAL A 127 9.07 -10.39 17.96
N ASP A 128 9.18 -11.04 19.11
CA ASP A 128 10.05 -10.59 20.20
C ASP A 128 11.52 -10.52 19.75
N GLN A 129 11.98 -11.49 18.96
CA GLN A 129 13.33 -11.50 18.40
C GLN A 129 13.54 -10.33 17.43
N ILE A 130 12.58 -10.07 16.54
CA ILE A 130 12.65 -8.93 15.61
C ILE A 130 12.72 -7.61 16.37
N ASN A 131 11.94 -7.48 17.43
CA ASN A 131 11.88 -6.26 18.25
C ASN A 131 13.14 -6.01 19.08
N LEU A 132 14.05 -6.97 19.14
CA LEU A 132 15.38 -6.77 19.78
C LEU A 132 16.33 -5.95 18.91
N ASP A 133 16.02 -5.75 17.63
CA ASP A 133 16.82 -4.92 16.75
C ASP A 133 16.89 -3.49 17.32
N PRO A 134 18.11 -2.94 17.58
CA PRO A 134 18.24 -1.60 18.11
C PRO A 134 17.68 -0.51 17.19
N LEU A 135 17.50 -0.78 15.90
CA LEU A 135 16.86 0.16 14.97
C LEU A 135 15.35 0.26 15.20
N ARG A 136 14.76 -0.64 15.97
CA ARG A 136 13.32 -0.62 16.29
C ARG A 136 13.07 -0.01 17.66
N GLY A 137 12.11 0.91 17.73
CA GLY A 137 11.69 1.57 18.95
C GLY A 137 10.20 1.81 19.01
N ASP A 138 9.74 2.40 20.10
CA ASP A 138 8.31 2.65 20.35
C ASP A 138 7.79 3.96 19.77
N GLY A 139 8.69 4.79 19.19
CA GLY A 139 8.33 6.09 18.65
C GLY A 139 9.12 6.43 17.40
N HIS A 140 9.12 7.72 17.05
CA HIS A 140 9.78 8.20 15.84
C HIS A 140 11.29 8.50 16.03
N ALA A 141 11.84 8.25 17.22
CA ALA A 141 13.26 8.48 17.51
C ALA A 141 14.18 7.44 16.87
N THR A 142 13.63 6.29 16.46
CA THR A 142 14.36 5.21 15.81
C THR A 142 13.97 5.10 14.34
N ALA A 143 14.83 4.47 13.53
CA ALA A 143 14.58 4.29 12.10
C ALA A 143 13.33 3.45 11.83
N LEU A 144 13.08 2.43 12.66
CA LEU A 144 11.95 1.52 12.55
C LEU A 144 11.14 1.52 13.84
N THR A 145 9.90 1.07 13.75
CA THR A 145 9.00 0.90 14.90
C THR A 145 8.90 -0.58 15.26
N LYS A 146 8.78 -0.86 16.54
CA LYS A 146 8.52 -2.23 17.01
C LYS A 146 7.20 -2.75 16.48
N ILE A 147 7.17 -4.04 16.17
CA ILE A 147 5.96 -4.74 15.78
C ILE A 147 5.11 -4.96 17.04
N ARG A 148 3.82 -4.61 16.96
CA ARG A 148 2.86 -4.82 18.05
C ARG A 148 1.89 -5.93 17.68
N LEU A 149 1.66 -6.84 18.60
CA LEU A 149 0.63 -7.86 18.47
C LEU A 149 -0.69 -7.35 19.05
N ASP A 150 -1.22 -6.31 18.42
CA ASP A 150 -2.48 -5.68 18.78
C ASP A 150 -3.69 -6.39 18.12
N GLU A 151 -4.88 -5.85 18.29
CA GLU A 151 -6.12 -6.43 17.75
C GLU A 151 -6.07 -6.63 16.24
N ILE A 152 -5.46 -5.70 15.51
CA ILE A 152 -5.36 -5.78 14.04
C ILE A 152 -4.42 -6.93 13.65
N ALA A 153 -3.28 -7.05 14.32
CA ALA A 153 -2.34 -8.14 14.07
C ALA A 153 -2.97 -9.50 14.41
N LEU A 154 -3.68 -9.60 15.54
CA LEU A 154 -4.37 -10.83 15.92
C LEU A 154 -5.44 -11.21 14.90
N ALA A 155 -6.23 -10.26 14.43
CA ALA A 155 -7.25 -10.49 13.40
C ALA A 155 -6.61 -10.93 12.07
N THR A 156 -5.48 -10.35 11.72
CA THR A 156 -4.73 -10.73 10.50
C THR A 156 -4.23 -12.18 10.59
N LEU A 157 -3.78 -12.60 11.77
CA LEU A 157 -3.39 -13.99 12.01
C LEU A 157 -4.57 -14.95 11.89
N VAL A 158 -5.71 -14.58 12.49
CA VAL A 158 -6.94 -15.42 12.43
C VAL A 158 -7.35 -15.69 10.99
N LYS A 159 -7.27 -14.70 10.11
CA LYS A 159 -7.57 -14.86 8.68
C LYS A 159 -6.64 -15.86 7.98
N GLN A 160 -5.46 -16.09 8.53
CA GLN A 160 -4.48 -17.05 8.04
C GLN A 160 -4.58 -18.40 8.79
N ASN A 161 -5.58 -18.57 9.65
CA ASN A 161 -5.74 -19.74 10.53
C ASN A 161 -4.57 -19.90 11.51
N LEU A 162 -4.04 -18.77 12.01
CA LEU A 162 -2.90 -18.73 12.92
C LEU A 162 -3.25 -17.98 14.19
N THR A 163 -2.47 -18.25 15.24
CA THR A 163 -2.47 -17.50 16.50
C THR A 163 -1.02 -17.12 16.84
N ILE A 164 -0.84 -16.32 17.89
CA ILE A 164 0.50 -15.94 18.36
C ILE A 164 1.33 -17.14 18.84
N ASP A 165 0.67 -18.24 19.20
CA ASP A 165 1.33 -19.45 19.67
C ASP A 165 1.64 -20.45 18.55
N SER A 166 1.17 -20.18 17.34
CA SER A 166 1.47 -21.02 16.17
C SER A 166 2.96 -20.99 15.87
N ILE A 167 3.49 -22.15 15.46
CA ILE A 167 4.89 -22.33 15.09
C ILE A 167 4.94 -22.50 13.56
N PRO A 168 5.23 -21.42 12.80
CA PRO A 168 5.25 -21.54 11.36
C PRO A 168 6.45 -22.35 10.88
N ILE A 169 6.24 -23.13 9.82
CA ILE A 169 7.28 -23.95 9.22
C ILE A 169 8.43 -23.07 8.69
N GLN A 170 9.59 -23.67 8.57
CA GLN A 170 10.76 -22.95 8.10
C GLN A 170 10.50 -22.30 6.71
N GLY A 171 10.82 -21.01 6.61
CA GLY A 171 10.66 -20.22 5.39
C GLY A 171 9.25 -19.69 5.17
N ALA A 172 8.25 -20.06 5.97
CA ALA A 172 6.90 -19.54 5.83
C ALA A 172 6.85 -18.07 6.22
N ARG A 173 6.29 -17.25 5.33
CA ARG A 173 6.09 -15.83 5.57
C ARG A 173 4.73 -15.61 6.22
N VAL A 174 4.71 -15.03 7.40
CA VAL A 174 3.48 -14.70 8.11
C VAL A 174 3.36 -13.19 8.24
N VAL A 175 2.36 -12.63 7.57
CA VAL A 175 2.10 -11.19 7.56
C VAL A 175 1.27 -10.82 8.78
N LEU A 176 1.63 -9.74 9.45
CA LEU A 176 0.96 -9.28 10.67
C LEU A 176 0.05 -8.07 10.43
N ARG A 177 0.22 -7.38 9.30
CA ARG A 177 -0.66 -6.32 8.82
C ARG A 177 -0.65 -6.31 7.31
N ASN A 178 -1.73 -5.81 6.70
CA ASN A 178 -1.85 -5.72 5.24
C ASN A 178 -1.27 -4.44 4.65
N ASN A 179 -0.76 -3.53 5.49
CA ASN A 179 -0.09 -2.32 5.03
C ASN A 179 1.38 -2.34 5.43
N ALA A 180 2.21 -1.59 4.71
CA ALA A 180 3.65 -1.53 4.90
C ALA A 180 4.10 -0.24 5.58
N ASN A 181 3.25 0.36 6.41
CA ASN A 181 3.58 1.59 7.13
C ASN A 181 4.69 1.35 8.16
N LEU A 182 5.71 2.20 8.15
CA LEU A 182 6.79 2.11 9.13
C LEU A 182 6.30 2.33 10.56
N SER A 183 5.29 3.18 10.73
CA SER A 183 4.71 3.49 12.05
C SER A 183 4.04 2.30 12.72
N THR A 184 3.74 1.24 11.99
CA THR A 184 3.09 0.04 12.51
C THR A 184 3.98 -1.20 12.46
N GLY A 185 5.27 -1.02 12.28
CA GLY A 185 6.25 -2.11 12.33
C GLY A 185 6.73 -2.61 10.97
N GLY A 186 6.35 -1.95 9.88
CA GLY A 186 6.89 -2.24 8.56
C GLY A 186 8.39 -1.96 8.48
N SER A 187 9.03 -2.49 7.46
CA SER A 187 10.45 -2.29 7.19
C SER A 187 10.68 -1.68 5.82
N ALA A 188 11.89 -1.20 5.58
CA ALA A 188 12.28 -0.58 4.33
C ALA A 188 13.63 -1.13 3.87
N THR A 189 13.74 -1.35 2.56
CA THR A 189 14.98 -1.76 1.91
C THR A 189 15.30 -0.76 0.81
N ASP A 190 16.53 -0.24 0.79
CA ASP A 190 16.98 0.68 -0.25
C ASP A 190 17.06 -0.03 -1.60
N VAL A 191 16.37 0.51 -2.59
CA VAL A 191 16.36 0.00 -3.97
C VAL A 191 16.65 1.12 -4.98
N THR A 192 17.25 2.20 -4.54
CA THR A 192 17.45 3.42 -5.34
C THR A 192 18.09 3.13 -6.70
N GLU A 193 19.12 2.29 -6.72
CA GLU A 193 19.85 2.00 -7.96
C GLU A 193 19.11 1.02 -8.88
N ASP A 194 18.06 0.37 -8.37
CA ASP A 194 17.33 -0.65 -9.12
C ASP A 194 16.16 -0.10 -9.92
N VAL A 195 15.79 1.16 -9.72
CA VAL A 195 14.60 1.76 -10.31
C VAL A 195 14.78 1.94 -11.82
N HIS A 196 13.86 1.37 -12.60
CA HIS A 196 13.87 1.55 -14.06
C HIS A 196 13.71 3.05 -14.41
N PRO A 197 14.45 3.54 -15.42
CA PRO A 197 14.38 4.97 -15.81
C PRO A 197 12.97 5.46 -16.13
N ASP A 198 12.14 4.65 -16.78
CA ASP A 198 10.77 5.03 -17.11
C ASP A 198 9.91 5.15 -15.86
N LEU A 199 10.14 4.29 -14.89
CA LEU A 199 9.44 4.34 -13.60
C LEU A 199 9.87 5.58 -12.82
N ALA A 200 11.15 5.89 -12.80
CA ALA A 200 11.66 7.13 -12.21
C ALA A 200 11.05 8.36 -12.88
N ALA A 201 10.96 8.36 -14.22
CA ALA A 201 10.33 9.45 -14.97
C ALA A 201 8.84 9.62 -14.61
N SER A 202 8.12 8.53 -14.41
CA SER A 202 6.72 8.58 -13.97
C SER A 202 6.60 9.23 -12.59
N ALA A 203 7.49 8.91 -11.66
CA ALA A 203 7.50 9.52 -10.33
C ALA A 203 7.79 11.03 -10.40
N VAL A 204 8.75 11.44 -11.21
CA VAL A 204 9.07 12.86 -11.42
C VAL A 204 7.88 13.59 -12.06
N THR A 205 7.23 12.99 -13.06
CA THR A 205 6.03 13.55 -13.68
C THR A 205 4.92 13.72 -12.63
N ALA A 206 4.72 12.71 -11.77
CA ALA A 206 3.72 12.80 -10.71
C ALA A 206 3.99 13.98 -9.77
N ALA A 207 5.24 14.16 -9.35
CA ALA A 207 5.63 15.29 -8.51
C ALA A 207 5.35 16.64 -9.17
N LYS A 208 5.68 16.77 -10.44
CA LYS A 208 5.43 17.99 -11.23
C LYS A 208 3.95 18.29 -11.38
N MET A 209 3.13 17.26 -11.65
CA MET A 209 1.70 17.43 -11.86
C MET A 209 0.99 17.94 -10.61
N VAL A 210 1.45 17.60 -9.43
CA VAL A 210 0.91 18.13 -8.17
C VAL A 210 1.63 19.39 -7.71
N GLY A 211 2.71 19.79 -8.38
CA GLY A 211 3.43 21.03 -8.10
C GLY A 211 4.27 21.02 -6.84
N LEU A 212 4.81 19.88 -6.46
CA LEU A 212 5.64 19.72 -5.25
C LEU A 212 7.13 19.62 -5.62
N ASP A 213 7.97 20.41 -4.95
CA ASP A 213 9.42 20.37 -5.14
C ASP A 213 10.08 19.20 -4.44
N ILE A 214 9.54 18.80 -3.28
CA ILE A 214 10.00 17.64 -2.51
C ILE A 214 8.78 16.81 -2.19
N CYS A 215 8.76 15.58 -2.66
CA CYS A 215 7.65 14.70 -2.37
C CYS A 215 8.05 13.23 -2.31
N GLY A 216 7.29 12.47 -1.53
CA GLY A 216 7.30 11.03 -1.56
C GLY A 216 6.20 10.54 -2.49
N VAL A 217 6.56 9.70 -3.45
CA VAL A 217 5.61 9.07 -4.38
C VAL A 217 5.48 7.62 -4.00
N ASP A 218 4.27 7.22 -3.57
CA ASP A 218 3.98 5.83 -3.24
C ASP A 218 3.55 5.11 -4.50
N VAL A 219 4.22 4.02 -4.81
CA VAL A 219 3.94 3.21 -5.98
C VAL A 219 3.76 1.74 -5.60
N VAL A 220 3.00 1.02 -6.42
CA VAL A 220 2.85 -0.43 -6.30
C VAL A 220 3.28 -1.04 -7.62
N CYS A 221 4.14 -2.05 -7.57
CA CYS A 221 4.53 -2.83 -8.73
C CYS A 221 5.15 -4.15 -8.28
N GLU A 222 5.15 -5.14 -9.16
CA GLU A 222 5.78 -6.43 -8.88
C GLU A 222 7.31 -6.32 -8.96
N ASP A 223 7.79 -5.46 -9.85
CA ASP A 223 9.19 -5.37 -10.20
C ASP A 223 9.59 -3.90 -10.47
N ILE A 224 10.46 -3.36 -9.62
CA ILE A 224 10.93 -1.97 -9.75
C ILE A 224 11.88 -1.80 -10.96
N TYR A 225 12.33 -2.89 -11.56
CA TYR A 225 13.23 -2.89 -12.73
C TYR A 225 12.51 -2.72 -14.07
N ARG A 226 11.17 -2.66 -14.09
CA ARG A 226 10.38 -2.59 -15.32
C ARG A 226 9.42 -1.39 -15.29
N PRO A 227 9.03 -0.87 -16.46
CA PRO A 227 7.98 0.17 -16.53
C PRO A 227 6.65 -0.33 -15.95
N PHE A 228 5.84 0.59 -15.45
CA PHE A 228 4.51 0.26 -14.92
C PHE A 228 3.62 -0.44 -15.95
N GLU A 229 3.67 0.02 -17.20
CA GLU A 229 2.82 -0.49 -18.28
C GLU A 229 3.04 -1.97 -18.56
N ASP A 230 4.25 -2.47 -18.31
CA ASP A 230 4.61 -3.86 -18.58
C ASP A 230 4.14 -4.82 -17.47
N GLN A 231 3.64 -4.30 -16.35
CA GLN A 231 3.33 -5.12 -15.18
C GLN A 231 2.05 -4.74 -14.45
N GLY A 232 1.34 -3.73 -14.90
CA GLY A 232 0.09 -3.31 -14.25
C GLY A 232 0.29 -2.52 -12.96
N GLY A 233 1.47 -2.03 -12.68
CA GLY A 233 1.76 -1.20 -11.53
C GLY A 233 1.38 0.26 -11.74
N GLY A 234 1.61 1.10 -10.75
CA GLY A 234 1.36 2.53 -10.86
C GLY A 234 1.56 3.31 -9.58
N VAL A 235 1.27 4.60 -9.67
CA VAL A 235 1.33 5.54 -8.55
C VAL A 235 0.03 5.45 -7.76
N VAL A 236 0.14 5.30 -6.45
CA VAL A 236 -1.00 5.19 -5.52
C VAL A 236 -1.25 6.51 -4.81
N GLU A 237 -0.20 7.21 -4.41
CA GLU A 237 -0.29 8.43 -3.62
C GLU A 237 0.93 9.31 -3.83
N VAL A 238 0.73 10.63 -3.74
CA VAL A 238 1.81 11.61 -3.73
C VAL A 238 1.71 12.41 -2.45
N ASN A 239 2.79 12.40 -1.66
CA ASN A 239 2.83 13.04 -0.34
C ASN A 239 3.79 14.22 -0.36
N ALA A 240 3.29 15.38 0.11
CA ALA A 240 4.10 16.58 0.25
C ALA A 240 5.08 16.42 1.42
N ALA A 241 6.26 17.04 1.26
CA ALA A 241 7.26 17.20 2.33
C ALA A 241 7.41 15.93 3.19
N PRO A 242 7.90 14.82 2.63
CA PRO A 242 8.08 13.59 3.39
C PRO A 242 8.95 13.86 4.62
N GLY A 243 8.60 13.18 5.72
CA GLY A 243 9.37 13.30 6.94
C GLY A 243 10.81 12.81 6.74
N LEU A 244 11.66 13.10 7.75
CA LEU A 244 13.06 12.64 7.75
C LEU A 244 13.18 11.12 7.67
N ARG A 245 12.16 10.40 8.13
CA ARG A 245 12.02 8.97 8.01
C ARG A 245 11.26 8.65 6.72
N MET A 246 11.99 8.62 5.65
CA MET A 246 11.41 8.41 4.33
C MET A 246 10.89 6.97 4.15
N HIS A 247 11.57 6.04 4.71
CA HIS A 247 11.38 4.61 4.46
C HIS A 247 10.67 3.89 5.58
#